data_e96106f438dd55645790d10efe29c75a
#
_entry.id   e96106f438dd55645790d10efe29c75a
#
_cell.length_a   1.000
_cell.length_b   1.000
_cell.length_c   1.000
_cell.angle_alpha   90.00
_cell.angle_beta   90.00
_cell.angle_gamma   90.00
#
_symmetry.space_group_name_H-M   'P 1'
#
loop_
_entity.id
_entity.type
_entity.pdbx_description
1 polymer ?
#
loop_
_entity_poly.entity_id
_entity_poly.type
_entity_poly.pdbx_seq_one_letter_code
_entity_poly.pdbx_strand_id
1 'polypeptide(L)'
;MPYVLLVQCHASQLHIHKVVEPLALKFFGPNGYLPTAQSNHAAQNLGPRGRTLHSCNGLMMHDSLQTARLRLNAQTQKKMDRLVGETGIDVIDELGCVGGTMVHADALRKTYGRSLRYDLDTTQYMKPQETWGRMPAKLLCGDFFQLPPVPASSSLLAPLKGQTYEHQQGRKIVADMQYVVDFVEMKRFDDNLLVEVLAAMRTPGGKAISEEAWQAIEKTEIGSQGSDASQLTATDPRLRAARGWYESAYEWRIVSYAMHAQTRLTAYDLKKILFYIPAIDRPAVRCTKADFDEMLAEPNISKTGKFPGMLPLFVGMEMILSDSVLPPKYVRGTPCVVTGLEPHPKEPPIPGRTSMLTEGCVLLRYMPKAIYVKVKGGADGFLATEADADLSGVLAITPQVRPWKFTRASDSLAIAVNRTQIPLLPQKQCTLHGVSGKTADPGFIAHWAFPPKLPLPSKWLATYVSLSRPRRFSSLLSHGLPKREVIEGGPPQQILDAFDELFGTKIAETKVACANARSELKWPARRRA
;
A
#
# COMPACT_ATOMS: atom_id res chain seq x y z
N MET A 1 -19.12 10.62 23.66
CA MET A 1 -18.60 11.09 22.37
C MET A 1 -18.40 9.88 21.48
N PRO A 2 -18.90 9.84 20.26
CA PRO A 2 -18.96 8.60 19.48
C PRO A 2 -17.59 8.25 18.88
N TYR A 3 -17.03 7.13 19.31
CA TYR A 3 -15.96 6.45 18.60
C TYR A 3 -16.58 5.35 17.75
N VAL A 4 -16.39 5.44 16.44
CA VAL A 4 -17.02 4.57 15.46
C VAL A 4 -15.96 3.78 14.70
N LEU A 5 -16.12 2.48 14.64
CA LEU A 5 -15.34 1.59 13.78
C LEU A 5 -16.21 1.15 12.60
N LEU A 6 -15.70 1.33 11.39
CA LEU A 6 -16.32 0.83 10.17
C LEU A 6 -15.49 -0.34 9.65
N VAL A 7 -16.05 -1.53 9.66
CA VAL A 7 -15.38 -2.73 9.18
C VAL A 7 -15.91 -3.17 7.82
N GLN A 8 -15.10 -3.87 7.07
CA GLN A 8 -15.38 -4.46 5.74
C GLN A 8 -15.71 -3.46 4.63
N CYS A 9 -15.03 -2.32 4.61
CA CYS A 9 -15.39 -1.18 3.78
C CYS A 9 -14.63 -1.11 2.45
N HIS A 10 -15.06 -1.84 1.41
CA HIS A 10 -14.48 -1.68 0.07
C HIS A 10 -15.04 -0.49 -0.75
N ALA A 11 -16.25 -0.07 -0.46
CA ALA A 11 -16.91 1.00 -1.23
C ALA A 11 -16.97 2.34 -0.51
N SER A 12 -16.65 2.36 0.78
CA SER A 12 -17.03 3.45 1.67
C SER A 12 -15.95 4.49 1.88
N GLN A 13 -14.68 4.16 1.64
CA GLN A 13 -13.58 5.09 1.88
C GLN A 13 -13.82 6.44 1.19
N LEU A 14 -14.07 6.43 -0.10
CA LEU A 14 -14.35 7.66 -0.85
C LEU A 14 -15.67 8.34 -0.43
N HIS A 15 -16.71 7.58 -0.07
CA HIS A 15 -17.99 8.11 0.38
C HIS A 15 -17.90 8.69 1.78
N ILE A 16 -17.18 8.03 2.69
CA ILE A 16 -16.98 8.52 4.06
C ILE A 16 -16.27 9.86 4.02
N HIS A 17 -15.17 9.99 3.26
CA HIS A 17 -14.46 11.26 3.14
C HIS A 17 -15.32 12.35 2.51
N LYS A 18 -16.10 12.04 1.47
CA LYS A 18 -17.01 13.02 0.84
C LYS A 18 -18.11 13.52 1.77
N VAL A 19 -18.47 12.75 2.80
CA VAL A 19 -19.51 13.12 3.77
C VAL A 19 -18.90 13.65 5.06
N VAL A 20 -17.91 12.95 5.60
CA VAL A 20 -17.32 13.26 6.91
C VAL A 20 -16.48 14.53 6.87
N GLU A 21 -15.66 14.72 5.82
CA GLU A 21 -14.81 15.91 5.71
C GLU A 21 -15.62 17.22 5.68
N PRO A 22 -16.66 17.41 4.82
CA PRO A 22 -17.46 18.63 4.84
C PRO A 22 -18.16 18.87 6.18
N LEU A 23 -18.64 17.83 6.84
CA LEU A 23 -19.25 17.94 8.17
C LEU A 23 -18.22 18.37 9.21
N ALA A 24 -17.04 17.72 9.22
CA ALA A 24 -15.99 18.09 10.15
C ALA A 24 -15.53 19.53 10.00
N LEU A 25 -15.34 19.98 8.77
CA LEU A 25 -14.95 21.37 8.48
C LEU A 25 -16.04 22.38 8.84
N LYS A 26 -17.32 22.00 8.66
CA LYS A 26 -18.45 22.86 9.02
C LYS A 26 -18.57 23.03 10.54
N PHE A 27 -18.43 21.96 11.32
CA PHE A 27 -18.66 21.98 12.77
C PHE A 27 -17.43 22.36 13.59
N PHE A 28 -16.22 22.02 13.11
CA PHE A 28 -14.99 22.20 13.86
C PHE A 28 -13.97 23.15 13.19
N GLY A 29 -14.34 23.77 12.05
CA GLY A 29 -13.49 24.71 11.34
C GLY A 29 -12.43 24.06 10.45
N PRO A 30 -11.52 24.85 9.88
CA PRO A 30 -10.60 24.42 8.83
C PRO A 30 -9.61 23.32 9.27
N ASN A 31 -9.34 23.19 10.55
CA ASN A 31 -8.48 22.16 11.12
C ASN A 31 -9.26 21.00 11.76
N GLY A 32 -10.58 20.98 11.57
CA GLY A 32 -11.49 20.04 12.22
C GLY A 32 -11.41 18.60 11.73
N TYR A 33 -10.73 18.32 10.61
CA TYR A 33 -10.63 17.01 9.98
C TYR A 33 -9.20 16.53 9.81
N LEU A 34 -8.88 15.35 10.36
CA LEU A 34 -7.56 14.74 10.29
C LEU A 34 -7.64 13.31 9.72
N PRO A 35 -7.52 13.13 8.41
CA PRO A 35 -7.50 11.81 7.79
C PRO A 35 -6.08 11.22 7.81
N THR A 36 -5.96 9.99 8.34
CA THR A 36 -4.69 9.27 8.43
C THR A 36 -4.81 7.85 7.88
N ALA A 37 -3.68 7.27 7.44
CA ALA A 37 -3.59 5.89 7.03
C ALA A 37 -2.19 5.31 7.33
N GLN A 38 -2.07 3.98 7.28
CA GLN A 38 -0.79 3.32 7.55
C GLN A 38 0.26 3.60 6.46
N SER A 39 -0.14 3.57 5.20
CA SER A 39 0.77 3.74 4.06
C SER A 39 0.63 5.11 3.39
N ASN A 40 1.70 5.59 2.76
CA ASN A 40 1.66 6.83 1.97
C ASN A 40 0.61 6.78 0.85
N HIS A 41 0.46 5.62 0.20
CA HIS A 41 -0.52 5.47 -0.87
C HIS A 41 -1.96 5.59 -0.34
N ALA A 42 -2.28 4.90 0.75
CA ALA A 42 -3.59 5.02 1.38
C ALA A 42 -3.84 6.46 1.85
N ALA A 43 -2.83 7.11 2.45
CA ALA A 43 -2.92 8.50 2.86
C ALA A 43 -3.20 9.46 1.67
N GLN A 44 -2.57 9.25 0.52
CA GLN A 44 -2.82 10.04 -0.69
C GLN A 44 -4.26 9.86 -1.23
N ASN A 45 -4.85 8.67 -1.08
CA ASN A 45 -6.25 8.42 -1.45
C ASN A 45 -7.24 9.21 -0.58
N LEU A 46 -6.83 9.66 0.61
CA LEU A 46 -7.62 10.49 1.51
C LEU A 46 -7.62 11.99 1.13
N GLY A 47 -7.03 12.33 0.00
CA GLY A 47 -6.96 13.69 -0.53
C GLY A 47 -5.80 14.52 0.03
N PRO A 48 -5.79 15.84 -0.21
CA PRO A 48 -4.65 16.72 0.11
C PRO A 48 -4.30 16.79 1.61
N ARG A 49 -5.26 16.48 2.48
CA ARG A 49 -5.08 16.47 3.94
C ARG A 49 -4.57 15.13 4.47
N GLY A 50 -4.57 14.07 3.65
CA GLY A 50 -4.18 12.72 4.03
C GLY A 50 -2.74 12.65 4.50
N ARG A 51 -2.52 12.01 5.66
CA ARG A 51 -1.21 11.81 6.28
C ARG A 51 -0.99 10.37 6.66
N THR A 52 0.26 9.93 6.69
CA THR A 52 0.55 8.64 7.31
C THR A 52 0.49 8.74 8.83
N LEU A 53 0.13 7.65 9.50
CA LEU A 53 0.16 7.56 10.97
C LEU A 53 1.53 7.94 11.52
N HIS A 54 2.63 7.48 10.91
CA HIS A 54 3.99 7.86 11.31
C HIS A 54 4.20 9.37 11.23
N SER A 55 3.91 9.98 10.09
CA SER A 55 4.06 11.43 9.90
C SER A 55 3.16 12.23 10.84
N CYS A 56 1.91 11.80 11.02
CA CYS A 56 0.97 12.46 11.92
C CYS A 56 1.46 12.44 13.38
N ASN A 57 2.03 11.32 13.81
CA ASN A 57 2.50 11.14 15.19
C ASN A 57 3.95 11.57 15.40
N GLY A 58 4.61 12.16 14.40
CA GLY A 58 6.01 12.56 14.48
C GLY A 58 6.94 11.37 14.74
N LEU A 59 6.63 10.20 14.16
CA LEU A 59 7.39 8.97 14.29
C LEU A 59 8.17 8.68 13.00
N MET A 60 9.39 8.18 13.16
CA MET A 60 10.17 7.59 12.08
C MET A 60 9.89 6.09 11.97
N MET A 61 10.17 5.49 10.81
CA MET A 61 9.86 4.07 10.57
C MET A 61 10.57 3.09 11.52
N HIS A 62 11.65 3.51 12.13
CA HIS A 62 12.46 2.70 13.06
C HIS A 62 12.36 3.14 14.52
N ASP A 63 11.48 4.08 14.82
CA ASP A 63 11.27 4.51 16.20
C ASP A 63 10.67 3.39 17.03
N SER A 64 11.14 3.29 18.26
CA SER A 64 10.54 2.38 19.22
C SER A 64 9.15 2.87 19.62
N LEU A 65 8.16 1.99 19.48
CA LEU A 65 6.77 2.26 19.89
C LEU A 65 6.51 1.88 21.36
N GLN A 66 7.54 1.68 22.17
CA GLN A 66 7.40 1.47 23.61
C GLN A 66 6.89 2.73 24.30
N THR A 67 5.95 2.57 25.21
CA THR A 67 5.26 3.67 25.91
C THR A 67 6.21 4.73 26.47
N ALA A 68 7.30 4.31 27.10
CA ALA A 68 8.31 5.24 27.67
C ALA A 68 8.96 6.14 26.62
N ARG A 69 9.08 5.70 25.36
CA ARG A 69 9.68 6.44 24.25
C ARG A 69 8.68 7.25 23.43
N LEU A 70 7.41 7.11 23.69
CA LEU A 70 6.35 7.86 23.00
C LEU A 70 6.12 9.25 23.62
N ARG A 71 6.69 9.54 24.79
CA ARG A 71 6.61 10.87 25.42
C ARG A 71 7.20 11.93 24.50
N LEU A 72 6.58 13.11 24.50
CA LEU A 72 6.98 14.23 23.68
C LEU A 72 7.80 15.23 24.51
N ASN A 73 8.88 15.76 23.93
CA ASN A 73 9.49 16.97 24.44
C ASN A 73 8.58 18.18 24.12
N ALA A 74 8.79 19.29 24.83
CA ALA A 74 7.94 20.48 24.70
C ALA A 74 7.82 21.02 23.26
N GLN A 75 8.90 20.94 22.47
CA GLN A 75 8.90 21.41 21.07
C GLN A 75 8.03 20.51 20.18
N THR A 76 8.17 19.19 20.31
CA THR A 76 7.40 18.21 19.55
C THR A 76 5.94 18.23 19.99
N GLN A 77 5.66 18.44 21.29
CA GLN A 77 4.31 18.58 21.82
C GLN A 77 3.59 19.81 21.22
N LYS A 78 4.28 20.97 21.11
CA LYS A 78 3.73 22.15 20.42
C LYS A 78 3.44 21.89 18.94
N LYS A 79 4.30 21.11 18.26
CA LYS A 79 4.02 20.70 16.85
C LYS A 79 2.81 19.80 16.76
N MET A 80 2.68 18.86 17.67
CA MET A 80 1.52 17.98 17.74
C MET A 80 0.24 18.75 18.08
N ASP A 81 0.28 19.70 19.03
CA ASP A 81 -0.88 20.54 19.33
C ASP A 81 -1.38 21.32 18.12
N ARG A 82 -0.48 21.91 17.32
CA ARG A 82 -0.87 22.60 16.08
C ARG A 82 -1.58 21.66 15.09
N LEU A 83 -1.24 20.38 15.08
CA LEU A 83 -1.81 19.40 14.16
C LEU A 83 -3.13 18.83 14.69
N VAL A 84 -3.20 18.50 15.99
CA VAL A 84 -4.33 17.73 16.54
C VAL A 84 -5.20 18.52 17.52
N GLY A 85 -4.74 19.69 17.99
CA GLY A 85 -5.40 20.46 19.03
C GLY A 85 -6.82 20.89 18.68
N GLU A 86 -7.08 21.26 17.45
CA GLU A 86 -8.38 21.72 16.93
C GLU A 86 -9.14 20.62 16.18
N THR A 87 -8.56 19.42 16.06
CA THR A 87 -9.22 18.31 15.35
C THR A 87 -10.48 17.89 16.06
N GLY A 88 -11.59 17.92 15.33
CA GLY A 88 -12.89 17.44 15.79
C GLY A 88 -13.15 15.99 15.39
N ILE A 89 -12.76 15.62 14.16
CA ILE A 89 -12.89 14.26 13.62
C ILE A 89 -11.54 13.76 13.12
N ASP A 90 -11.07 12.69 13.73
CA ASP A 90 -9.84 11.99 13.35
C ASP A 90 -10.21 10.64 12.72
N VAL A 91 -9.60 10.34 11.58
CA VAL A 91 -9.86 9.11 10.81
C VAL A 91 -8.59 8.31 10.68
N ILE A 92 -8.66 7.01 10.94
CA ILE A 92 -7.64 6.04 10.51
C ILE A 92 -8.26 5.15 9.44
N ASP A 93 -7.68 5.19 8.25
CA ASP A 93 -8.07 4.33 7.15
C ASP A 93 -7.11 3.14 6.99
N GLU A 94 -7.58 2.06 6.34
CA GLU A 94 -6.86 0.79 6.18
C GLU A 94 -6.43 0.19 7.54
N LEU A 95 -7.32 0.20 8.54
CA LEU A 95 -7.04 -0.30 9.89
C LEU A 95 -6.59 -1.76 9.91
N GLY A 96 -7.06 -2.59 8.96
CA GLY A 96 -6.62 -3.99 8.83
C GLY A 96 -5.10 -4.14 8.63
N CYS A 97 -4.45 -3.10 8.10
CA CYS A 97 -2.99 -3.03 7.93
C CYS A 97 -2.27 -2.32 9.09
N VAL A 98 -2.97 -1.90 10.15
CA VAL A 98 -2.40 -1.19 11.30
C VAL A 98 -2.18 -2.16 12.45
N GLY A 99 -0.96 -2.20 12.98
CA GLY A 99 -0.63 -3.02 14.15
C GLY A 99 -1.17 -2.42 15.46
N GLY A 100 -1.49 -3.28 16.44
CA GLY A 100 -1.98 -2.83 17.75
C GLY A 100 -1.04 -1.83 18.43
N THR A 101 0.26 -2.06 18.36
CA THR A 101 1.27 -1.13 18.90
C THR A 101 1.19 0.27 18.28
N MET A 102 0.86 0.36 16.97
CA MET A 102 0.70 1.65 16.28
C MET A 102 -0.61 2.35 16.69
N VAL A 103 -1.69 1.60 16.90
CA VAL A 103 -2.94 2.18 17.43
C VAL A 103 -2.71 2.79 18.82
N HIS A 104 -2.00 2.08 19.70
CA HIS A 104 -1.61 2.58 21.01
C HIS A 104 -0.75 3.86 20.90
N ALA A 105 0.26 3.84 20.03
CA ALA A 105 1.14 4.98 19.81
C ALA A 105 0.38 6.20 19.28
N ASP A 106 -0.55 6.00 18.35
CA ASP A 106 -1.42 7.05 17.80
C ASP A 106 -2.27 7.69 18.90
N ALA A 107 -2.92 6.85 19.72
CA ALA A 107 -3.75 7.32 20.82
C ALA A 107 -2.95 8.15 21.84
N LEU A 108 -1.79 7.63 22.24
CA LEU A 108 -0.94 8.27 23.25
C LEU A 108 -0.34 9.59 22.75
N ARG A 109 0.19 9.61 21.51
CA ARG A 109 0.79 10.82 20.90
C ARG A 109 -0.23 11.94 20.73
N LYS A 110 -1.45 11.61 20.31
CA LYS A 110 -2.54 12.58 20.19
C LYS A 110 -3.00 13.10 21.55
N THR A 111 -3.04 12.24 22.58
CA THR A 111 -3.30 12.68 23.97
C THR A 111 -2.25 13.66 24.45
N TYR A 112 -0.95 13.38 24.26
CA TYR A 112 0.11 14.32 24.59
C TYR A 112 0.00 15.64 23.79
N GLY A 113 -0.29 15.58 22.50
CA GLY A 113 -0.47 16.78 21.68
C GLY A 113 -1.59 17.67 22.20
N ARG A 114 -2.72 17.07 22.60
CA ARG A 114 -3.90 17.80 23.06
C ARG A 114 -3.82 18.27 24.53
N SER A 115 -2.92 17.70 25.34
CA SER A 115 -2.78 18.05 26.75
C SER A 115 -2.34 19.50 27.01
N LEU A 116 -1.84 20.22 26.00
CA LEU A 116 -1.56 21.66 26.10
C LEU A 116 -2.84 22.52 26.14
N ARG A 117 -3.96 22.01 25.59
CA ARG A 117 -5.25 22.74 25.53
C ARG A 117 -6.28 22.21 26.49
N TYR A 118 -6.17 20.95 26.85
CA TYR A 118 -7.12 20.26 27.70
C TYR A 118 -6.37 19.70 28.89
N ASP A 119 -6.95 19.81 30.07
CA ASP A 119 -6.41 19.20 31.28
C ASP A 119 -6.55 17.68 31.20
N LEU A 120 -5.49 17.02 30.72
CA LEU A 120 -5.43 15.58 30.49
C LEU A 120 -4.32 14.98 31.35
N ASP A 121 -4.63 13.91 32.04
CA ASP A 121 -3.63 13.13 32.76
C ASP A 121 -2.77 12.34 31.75
N THR A 122 -1.52 12.79 31.56
CA THR A 122 -0.53 12.13 30.71
C THR A 122 0.45 11.26 31.49
N THR A 123 0.29 11.17 32.81
CA THR A 123 1.23 10.45 33.71
C THR A 123 0.83 9.01 33.94
N GLN A 124 -0.46 8.70 33.83
CA GLN A 124 -1.01 7.37 34.01
C GLN A 124 -1.66 6.84 32.72
N TYR A 125 -2.01 5.57 32.74
CA TYR A 125 -2.69 4.91 31.63
C TYR A 125 -3.94 5.68 31.22
N MET A 126 -4.08 5.89 29.90
CA MET A 126 -5.23 6.60 29.36
C MET A 126 -6.53 5.95 29.83
N LYS A 127 -7.35 6.73 30.51
CA LYS A 127 -8.73 6.33 30.76
C LYS A 127 -9.45 6.23 29.41
N PRO A 128 -10.41 5.30 29.22
CA PRO A 128 -11.14 5.17 27.96
C PRO A 128 -11.71 6.50 27.45
N GLN A 129 -12.14 7.38 28.37
CA GLN A 129 -12.70 8.69 28.03
C GLN A 129 -11.63 9.72 27.58
N GLU A 130 -10.37 9.46 27.84
CA GLU A 130 -9.24 10.34 27.49
C GLU A 130 -8.44 9.85 26.31
N THR A 131 -8.75 8.66 25.81
CA THR A 131 -8.13 8.10 24.61
C THR A 131 -8.21 9.10 23.46
N TRP A 132 -7.11 9.28 22.74
CA TRP A 132 -6.91 10.33 21.72
C TRP A 132 -7.13 11.77 22.24
N GLY A 133 -6.91 12.03 23.52
CA GLY A 133 -6.98 13.36 24.10
C GLY A 133 -8.36 13.99 24.06
N ARG A 134 -9.39 13.22 24.38
CA ARG A 134 -10.81 13.66 24.36
C ARG A 134 -11.24 14.22 23.01
N MET A 135 -10.75 13.63 21.91
CA MET A 135 -11.15 14.04 20.57
C MET A 135 -12.67 13.86 20.39
N PRO A 136 -13.40 14.82 19.80
CA PRO A 136 -14.85 14.76 19.70
C PRO A 136 -15.36 13.52 18.95
N ALA A 137 -14.70 13.11 17.87
CA ALA A 137 -15.03 11.88 17.16
C ALA A 137 -13.78 11.19 16.62
N LYS A 138 -13.77 9.86 16.69
CA LYS A 138 -12.76 8.99 16.09
C LYS A 138 -13.43 8.00 15.17
N LEU A 139 -12.97 7.93 13.95
CA LEU A 139 -13.45 7.00 12.93
C LEU A 139 -12.31 6.08 12.53
N LEU A 140 -12.49 4.78 12.69
CA LEU A 140 -11.57 3.74 12.25
C LEU A 140 -12.22 3.01 11.08
N CYS A 141 -11.50 2.88 9.96
CA CYS A 141 -12.02 2.23 8.75
C CYS A 141 -11.04 1.14 8.32
N GLY A 142 -11.52 -0.05 7.98
CA GLY A 142 -10.64 -1.09 7.48
C GLY A 142 -11.32 -2.41 7.16
N ASP A 143 -10.63 -3.22 6.39
CA ASP A 143 -11.04 -4.57 6.05
C ASP A 143 -10.02 -5.56 6.63
N PHE A 144 -10.45 -6.36 7.60
CA PHE A 144 -9.62 -7.36 8.27
C PHE A 144 -9.46 -8.66 7.47
N PHE A 145 -10.20 -8.81 6.37
CA PHE A 145 -10.04 -9.91 5.43
C PHE A 145 -9.05 -9.59 4.29
N GLN A 146 -8.37 -8.45 4.37
CA GLN A 146 -7.22 -8.13 3.52
C GLN A 146 -5.91 -8.55 4.20
N LEU A 147 -4.76 -8.25 3.53
CA LEU A 147 -3.45 -8.60 4.07
C LEU A 147 -3.19 -7.89 5.39
N PRO A 148 -2.71 -8.61 6.41
CA PRO A 148 -2.38 -8.04 7.71
C PRO A 148 -1.14 -7.13 7.63
N PRO A 149 -0.83 -6.36 8.70
CA PRO A 149 0.43 -5.63 8.78
C PRO A 149 1.63 -6.58 8.72
N VAL A 150 2.80 -6.02 8.43
CA VAL A 150 4.07 -6.77 8.45
C VAL A 150 4.88 -6.33 9.66
N PRO A 151 5.21 -7.26 10.57
CA PRO A 151 4.87 -8.70 10.59
C PRO A 151 3.39 -8.96 10.93
N ALA A 152 2.86 -10.08 10.44
CA ALA A 152 1.45 -10.46 10.68
C ALA A 152 1.10 -10.62 12.17
N SER A 153 2.08 -10.95 13.02
CA SER A 153 1.95 -11.01 14.48
C SER A 153 1.57 -9.66 15.11
N SER A 154 1.77 -8.54 14.43
CA SER A 154 1.37 -7.22 14.90
C SER A 154 -0.10 -6.89 14.61
N SER A 155 -0.83 -7.76 13.88
CA SER A 155 -2.24 -7.56 13.54
C SER A 155 -3.11 -7.46 14.80
N LEU A 156 -4.14 -6.64 14.74
CA LEU A 156 -5.17 -6.55 15.78
C LEU A 156 -5.92 -7.88 15.98
N LEU A 157 -5.97 -8.75 14.98
CA LEU A 157 -6.52 -10.11 15.06
C LEU A 157 -5.49 -11.17 15.52
N ALA A 158 -4.24 -10.80 15.76
CA ALA A 158 -3.23 -11.75 16.24
C ALA A 158 -3.55 -12.19 17.69
N PRO A 159 -3.23 -13.46 18.06
CA PRO A 159 -3.43 -13.95 19.42
C PRO A 159 -2.71 -13.06 20.44
N LEU A 160 -3.33 -12.79 21.60
CA LEU A 160 -2.75 -11.92 22.64
C LEU A 160 -1.55 -12.55 23.36
N LYS A 161 -1.47 -13.89 23.36
CA LYS A 161 -0.36 -14.61 24.01
C LYS A 161 0.98 -14.22 23.37
N GLY A 162 1.91 -13.71 24.18
CA GLY A 162 3.24 -13.31 23.71
C GLY A 162 3.31 -11.91 23.09
N GLN A 163 2.21 -11.18 23.03
CA GLN A 163 2.19 -9.79 22.56
C GLN A 163 2.72 -8.81 23.62
N THR A 164 3.30 -7.72 23.12
CA THR A 164 3.76 -6.63 23.99
C THR A 164 2.59 -5.93 24.67
N TYR A 165 2.89 -5.25 25.77
CA TYR A 165 1.92 -4.43 26.50
C TYR A 165 1.24 -3.41 25.56
N GLU A 166 2.00 -2.71 24.74
CA GLU A 166 1.50 -1.71 23.81
C GLU A 166 0.56 -2.29 22.77
N HIS A 167 0.84 -3.51 22.29
CA HIS A 167 -0.07 -4.20 21.38
C HIS A 167 -1.41 -4.52 22.05
N GLN A 168 -1.37 -5.05 23.28
CA GLN A 168 -2.57 -5.37 24.06
C GLN A 168 -3.40 -4.11 24.33
N GLN A 169 -2.76 -2.97 24.67
CA GLN A 169 -3.44 -1.70 24.83
C GLN A 169 -4.09 -1.21 23.54
N GLY A 170 -3.40 -1.29 22.40
CA GLY A 170 -3.96 -0.92 21.11
C GLY A 170 -5.18 -1.77 20.72
N ARG A 171 -5.13 -3.08 20.98
CA ARG A 171 -6.28 -3.97 20.77
C ARG A 171 -7.45 -3.61 21.69
N LYS A 172 -7.18 -3.32 22.98
CA LYS A 172 -8.20 -2.86 23.92
C LYS A 172 -8.87 -1.57 23.46
N ILE A 173 -8.09 -0.58 23.00
CA ILE A 173 -8.61 0.67 22.47
C ILE A 173 -9.60 0.43 21.32
N VAL A 174 -9.31 -0.52 20.44
CA VAL A 174 -10.19 -0.87 19.32
C VAL A 174 -11.44 -1.64 19.82
N ALA A 175 -11.30 -2.53 20.80
CA ALA A 175 -12.42 -3.24 21.41
C ALA A 175 -13.38 -2.30 22.18
N ASP A 176 -12.85 -1.22 22.74
CA ASP A 176 -13.62 -0.21 23.48
C ASP A 176 -14.33 0.81 22.56
N MET A 177 -14.30 0.65 21.22
CA MET A 177 -15.05 1.49 20.29
C MET A 177 -16.55 1.41 20.57
N GLN A 178 -17.22 2.56 20.55
CA GLN A 178 -18.64 2.66 20.95
C GLN A 178 -19.57 1.97 19.94
N TYR A 179 -19.28 2.14 18.66
CA TYR A 179 -20.06 1.56 17.56
C TYR A 179 -19.17 0.84 16.59
N VAL A 180 -19.61 -0.34 16.12
CA VAL A 180 -18.95 -1.10 15.06
C VAL A 180 -19.97 -1.38 13.95
N VAL A 181 -19.76 -0.76 12.80
CA VAL A 181 -20.63 -0.91 11.63
C VAL A 181 -19.96 -1.85 10.63
N ASP A 182 -20.62 -2.95 10.33
CA ASP A 182 -20.20 -3.92 9.33
C ASP A 182 -20.92 -3.65 8.00
N PHE A 183 -20.13 -3.33 6.95
CA PHE A 183 -20.66 -3.10 5.60
C PHE A 183 -20.62 -4.40 4.81
N VAL A 184 -21.78 -4.99 4.59
CA VAL A 184 -21.93 -6.27 3.89
C VAL A 184 -22.12 -6.14 2.38
N GLU A 185 -22.56 -4.96 1.89
CA GLU A 185 -22.79 -4.75 0.46
C GLU A 185 -21.50 -4.36 -0.29
N MET A 186 -21.22 -5.07 -1.36
CA MET A 186 -20.09 -4.81 -2.23
C MET A 186 -20.48 -3.83 -3.35
N LYS A 187 -20.26 -2.53 -3.17
CA LYS A 187 -20.63 -1.47 -4.14
C LYS A 187 -19.53 -1.12 -5.15
N ARG A 188 -18.35 -1.74 -5.05
CA ARG A 188 -17.18 -1.40 -5.87
C ARG A 188 -17.19 -2.09 -7.23
N PHE A 189 -17.85 -3.22 -7.32
CA PHE A 189 -17.76 -4.14 -8.46
C PHE A 189 -18.95 -3.96 -9.39
N ASP A 190 -18.65 -4.00 -10.70
CA ASP A 190 -19.63 -3.83 -11.79
C ASP A 190 -19.93 -5.19 -12.47
N ASP A 191 -19.55 -6.32 -11.85
CA ASP A 191 -19.61 -7.67 -12.42
C ASP A 191 -20.21 -8.63 -11.38
N ASN A 192 -21.36 -9.17 -11.67
CA ASN A 192 -22.10 -10.04 -10.76
C ASN A 192 -21.37 -11.36 -10.48
N LEU A 193 -20.66 -11.93 -11.47
CA LEU A 193 -19.87 -13.16 -11.26
C LEU A 193 -18.69 -12.91 -10.33
N LEU A 194 -18.02 -11.75 -10.45
CA LEU A 194 -16.95 -11.37 -9.53
C LEU A 194 -17.50 -11.12 -8.12
N VAL A 195 -18.68 -10.49 -7.99
CA VAL A 195 -19.35 -10.31 -6.69
C VAL A 195 -19.70 -11.65 -6.07
N GLU A 196 -20.20 -12.62 -6.87
CA GLU A 196 -20.49 -13.99 -6.41
C GLU A 196 -19.24 -14.66 -5.83
N VAL A 197 -18.11 -14.62 -6.56
CA VAL A 197 -16.83 -15.19 -6.12
C VAL A 197 -16.35 -14.57 -4.82
N LEU A 198 -16.36 -13.24 -4.72
CA LEU A 198 -15.93 -12.54 -3.51
C LEU A 198 -16.87 -12.77 -2.32
N ALA A 199 -18.18 -12.90 -2.58
CA ALA A 199 -19.16 -13.24 -1.55
C ALA A 199 -18.97 -14.68 -1.05
N ALA A 200 -18.70 -15.63 -1.94
CA ALA A 200 -18.41 -17.02 -1.57
C ALA A 200 -17.15 -17.08 -0.68
N MET A 201 -16.08 -16.39 -1.06
CA MET A 201 -14.87 -16.29 -0.25
C MET A 201 -15.13 -15.73 1.16
N ARG A 202 -16.10 -14.84 1.33
CA ARG A 202 -16.45 -14.24 2.63
C ARG A 202 -17.48 -15.02 3.42
N THR A 203 -18.08 -16.05 2.85
CA THR A 203 -19.10 -16.84 3.54
C THR A 203 -18.44 -17.76 4.58
N PRO A 204 -18.74 -17.64 5.88
CA PRO A 204 -18.26 -18.55 6.90
C PRO A 204 -18.66 -20.00 6.58
N GLY A 205 -17.70 -20.93 6.70
CA GLY A 205 -17.92 -22.34 6.34
C GLY A 205 -17.88 -22.64 4.85
N GLY A 206 -17.67 -21.60 4.02
CA GLY A 206 -17.54 -21.75 2.59
C GLY A 206 -18.87 -21.74 1.82
N LYS A 207 -18.78 -21.53 0.52
CA LYS A 207 -19.90 -21.56 -0.43
C LYS A 207 -19.39 -21.89 -1.81
N ALA A 208 -20.02 -22.88 -2.48
CA ALA A 208 -19.74 -23.16 -3.86
C ALA A 208 -20.11 -21.97 -4.75
N ILE A 209 -19.31 -21.71 -5.78
CA ILE A 209 -19.60 -20.74 -6.83
C ILE A 209 -20.25 -21.44 -8.03
N SER A 210 -20.97 -20.68 -8.85
CA SER A 210 -21.54 -21.19 -10.09
C SER A 210 -20.45 -21.62 -11.07
N GLU A 211 -20.79 -22.52 -11.99
CA GLU A 211 -19.87 -22.95 -13.03
C GLU A 211 -19.53 -21.79 -13.99
N GLU A 212 -20.49 -20.90 -14.23
CA GLU A 212 -20.27 -19.68 -15.00
C GLU A 212 -19.21 -18.76 -14.34
N ALA A 213 -19.25 -18.63 -13.01
CA ALA A 213 -18.26 -17.84 -12.27
C ALA A 213 -16.87 -18.49 -12.34
N TRP A 214 -16.79 -19.83 -12.26
CA TRP A 214 -15.52 -20.54 -12.42
C TRP A 214 -14.96 -20.39 -13.84
N GLN A 215 -15.77 -20.58 -14.86
CA GLN A 215 -15.37 -20.37 -16.26
C GLN A 215 -14.92 -18.93 -16.54
N ALA A 216 -15.53 -17.95 -15.87
CA ALA A 216 -15.07 -16.55 -15.96
C ALA A 216 -13.65 -16.39 -15.40
N ILE A 217 -13.30 -17.08 -14.32
CA ILE A 217 -11.94 -17.12 -13.79
C ILE A 217 -10.99 -17.81 -14.78
N GLU A 218 -11.35 -18.97 -15.31
CA GLU A 218 -10.52 -19.73 -16.27
C GLU A 218 -10.21 -18.91 -17.53
N LYS A 219 -11.17 -18.14 -18.03
CA LYS A 219 -10.97 -17.25 -19.18
C LYS A 219 -9.94 -16.14 -18.94
N THR A 220 -9.62 -15.84 -17.69
CA THR A 220 -8.57 -14.84 -17.37
C THR A 220 -7.16 -15.37 -17.57
N GLU A 221 -6.97 -16.70 -17.63
CA GLU A 221 -5.66 -17.31 -17.71
C GLU A 221 -4.93 -16.93 -19.00
N ILE A 222 -3.66 -16.55 -18.86
CA ILE A 222 -2.76 -16.19 -19.95
C ILE A 222 -1.88 -17.41 -20.24
N GLY A 223 -2.09 -18.01 -21.40
CA GLY A 223 -1.34 -19.17 -21.87
C GLY A 223 -1.95 -20.50 -21.45
N SER A 224 -1.80 -21.52 -22.29
CA SER A 224 -2.25 -22.87 -22.01
C SER A 224 -1.31 -23.60 -21.05
N GLN A 225 -1.87 -24.49 -20.24
CA GLN A 225 -1.11 -25.39 -19.37
C GLN A 225 0.04 -26.06 -20.14
N GLY A 226 1.26 -25.92 -19.66
CA GLY A 226 2.45 -26.65 -20.15
C GLY A 226 3.47 -25.85 -20.94
N SER A 227 3.25 -24.57 -21.20
CA SER A 227 4.25 -23.72 -21.85
C SER A 227 5.10 -22.97 -20.84
N ASP A 228 6.39 -22.85 -21.12
CA ASP A 228 7.33 -22.12 -20.25
C ASP A 228 6.87 -20.65 -20.12
N ALA A 229 6.62 -20.20 -18.90
CA ALA A 229 6.11 -18.85 -18.62
C ALA A 229 6.95 -17.73 -19.24
N SER A 230 8.22 -17.98 -19.53
CA SER A 230 9.11 -17.03 -20.21
C SER A 230 8.77 -16.82 -21.69
N GLN A 231 8.15 -17.81 -22.35
CA GLN A 231 7.74 -17.73 -23.76
C GLN A 231 6.34 -17.14 -23.96
N LEU A 232 5.49 -17.21 -22.95
CA LEU A 232 4.07 -16.83 -23.02
C LEU A 232 3.84 -15.32 -22.98
N THR A 233 4.67 -14.57 -22.27
CA THR A 233 4.55 -13.12 -22.11
C THR A 233 4.68 -12.34 -23.42
N ALA A 234 5.33 -12.91 -24.44
CA ALA A 234 5.57 -12.23 -25.73
C ALA A 234 4.46 -12.47 -26.77
N THR A 235 3.61 -13.48 -26.60
CA THR A 235 2.73 -13.97 -27.67
C THR A 235 1.23 -13.74 -27.45
N ASP A 236 0.77 -13.58 -26.21
CA ASP A 236 -0.66 -13.37 -25.96
C ASP A 236 -1.07 -11.92 -26.28
N PRO A 237 -1.94 -11.68 -27.28
CA PRO A 237 -2.39 -10.33 -27.66
C PRO A 237 -3.09 -9.59 -26.53
N ARG A 238 -3.67 -10.31 -25.55
CA ARG A 238 -4.32 -9.70 -24.37
C ARG A 238 -3.32 -8.97 -23.49
N LEU A 239 -2.07 -9.44 -23.37
CA LEU A 239 -1.02 -8.75 -22.64
C LEU A 239 -0.64 -7.41 -23.27
N ARG A 240 -0.67 -7.34 -24.61
CA ARG A 240 -0.49 -6.06 -25.31
C ARG A 240 -1.62 -5.08 -25.04
N ALA A 241 -2.86 -5.59 -24.98
CA ALA A 241 -4.02 -4.78 -24.61
C ALA A 241 -3.98 -4.35 -23.13
N ALA A 242 -3.38 -5.16 -22.26
CA ALA A 242 -3.22 -4.92 -20.83
C ALA A 242 -2.05 -3.97 -20.46
N ARG A 243 -1.49 -3.24 -21.41
CA ARG A 243 -0.46 -2.23 -21.11
C ARG A 243 -0.95 -1.22 -20.10
N GLY A 244 -0.08 -0.91 -19.12
CA GLY A 244 -0.40 0.02 -18.06
C GLY A 244 -1.36 -0.55 -17.00
N TRP A 245 -1.69 -1.84 -17.06
CA TRP A 245 -2.36 -2.53 -15.98
C TRP A 245 -1.44 -2.72 -14.79
N TYR A 246 -2.02 -2.86 -13.61
CA TYR A 246 -1.27 -3.30 -12.45
C TYR A 246 -0.92 -4.78 -12.60
N GLU A 247 0.30 -5.14 -12.25
CA GLU A 247 0.75 -6.52 -12.21
C GLU A 247 1.32 -6.82 -10.83
N SER A 248 0.85 -7.90 -10.20
CA SER A 248 1.20 -8.19 -8.83
C SER A 248 1.42 -9.67 -8.58
N ALA A 249 2.42 -9.95 -7.74
CA ALA A 249 2.73 -11.28 -7.27
C ALA A 249 3.03 -11.27 -5.77
N TYR A 250 2.99 -12.45 -5.14
CA TYR A 250 3.37 -12.62 -3.74
C TYR A 250 4.88 -12.42 -3.53
N GLU A 251 5.70 -12.97 -4.43
CA GLU A 251 7.16 -12.96 -4.33
C GLU A 251 7.81 -11.85 -5.16
N TRP A 252 8.80 -11.19 -4.58
CA TRP A 252 9.59 -10.17 -5.26
C TRP A 252 10.30 -10.66 -6.51
N ARG A 253 10.67 -11.95 -6.56
CA ARG A 253 11.29 -12.53 -7.74
C ARG A 253 10.41 -12.40 -8.97
N ILE A 254 9.12 -12.71 -8.82
CA ILE A 254 8.13 -12.61 -9.92
C ILE A 254 7.86 -11.14 -10.25
N VAL A 255 7.71 -10.28 -9.22
CA VAL A 255 7.52 -8.83 -9.42
C VAL A 255 8.70 -8.21 -10.17
N SER A 256 9.94 -8.58 -9.82
CA SER A 256 11.14 -8.08 -10.51
C SER A 256 11.15 -8.50 -11.97
N TYR A 257 10.83 -9.76 -12.26
CA TYR A 257 10.70 -10.25 -13.64
C TYR A 257 9.61 -9.49 -14.41
N ALA A 258 8.42 -9.37 -13.84
CA ALA A 258 7.31 -8.63 -14.44
C ALA A 258 7.67 -7.15 -14.71
N MET A 259 8.39 -6.52 -13.79
CA MET A 259 8.89 -5.16 -13.96
C MET A 259 9.73 -5.00 -15.23
N HIS A 260 10.69 -5.91 -15.47
CA HIS A 260 11.52 -5.86 -16.66
C HIS A 260 10.73 -6.20 -17.94
N ALA A 261 9.92 -7.26 -17.90
CA ALA A 261 9.15 -7.72 -19.04
C ALA A 261 8.13 -6.67 -19.51
N GLN A 262 7.30 -6.14 -18.59
CA GLN A 262 6.30 -5.13 -18.92
C GLN A 262 6.91 -3.80 -19.36
N THR A 263 8.00 -3.37 -18.73
CA THR A 263 8.69 -2.14 -19.15
C THR A 263 9.24 -2.28 -20.56
N ARG A 264 9.86 -3.44 -20.89
CA ARG A 264 10.39 -3.72 -22.24
C ARG A 264 9.28 -3.74 -23.28
N LEU A 265 8.19 -4.47 -23.03
CA LEU A 265 7.03 -4.54 -23.93
C LEU A 265 6.42 -3.15 -24.16
N THR A 266 6.23 -2.39 -23.08
CA THR A 266 5.64 -1.05 -23.17
C THR A 266 6.54 -0.08 -23.93
N ALA A 267 7.86 -0.10 -23.68
CA ALA A 267 8.81 0.75 -24.39
C ALA A 267 8.85 0.42 -25.88
N TYR A 268 8.86 -0.89 -26.24
CA TYR A 268 8.84 -1.35 -27.63
C TYR A 268 7.60 -0.86 -28.36
N ASP A 269 6.42 -1.07 -27.79
CA ASP A 269 5.15 -0.71 -28.43
C ASP A 269 4.96 0.81 -28.55
N LEU A 270 5.44 1.58 -27.57
CA LEU A 270 5.44 3.04 -27.62
C LEU A 270 6.58 3.63 -28.43
N LYS A 271 7.44 2.79 -29.02
CA LYS A 271 8.65 3.18 -29.77
C LYS A 271 9.53 4.14 -28.94
N LYS A 272 9.73 3.82 -27.66
CA LYS A 272 10.59 4.57 -26.73
C LYS A 272 11.94 3.89 -26.58
N ILE A 273 12.96 4.68 -26.30
CA ILE A 273 14.27 4.17 -25.89
C ILE A 273 14.15 3.64 -24.47
N LEU A 274 14.42 2.35 -24.28
CA LEU A 274 14.49 1.75 -22.96
C LEU A 274 15.90 1.88 -22.41
N PHE A 275 16.04 2.52 -21.27
CA PHE A 275 17.30 2.61 -20.53
C PHE A 275 17.33 1.56 -19.43
N TYR A 276 18.46 0.88 -19.31
CA TYR A 276 18.79 0.06 -18.16
C TYR A 276 19.92 0.73 -17.38
N ILE A 277 19.66 1.02 -16.10
CA ILE A 277 20.58 1.69 -15.18
C ILE A 277 21.07 0.65 -14.17
N PRO A 278 22.32 0.14 -14.28
CA PRO A 278 22.87 -0.78 -13.30
C PRO A 278 23.16 -0.05 -11.99
N ALA A 279 22.88 -0.71 -10.86
CA ALA A 279 23.29 -0.24 -9.55
C ALA A 279 24.82 -0.32 -9.40
N ILE A 280 25.35 0.52 -8.52
CA ILE A 280 26.75 0.46 -8.11
C ILE A 280 26.80 -0.11 -6.70
N ASP A 281 27.28 -1.35 -6.57
CA ASP A 281 27.49 -2.00 -5.29
C ASP A 281 28.92 -1.82 -4.80
N ARG A 282 29.06 -1.41 -3.53
CA ARG A 282 30.35 -1.26 -2.84
C ARG A 282 30.37 -2.15 -1.61
N PRO A 283 30.86 -3.40 -1.72
CA PRO A 283 30.96 -4.31 -0.61
C PRO A 283 32.09 -3.91 0.35
N ALA A 284 31.92 -4.22 1.64
CA ALA A 284 32.91 -3.95 2.68
C ALA A 284 34.16 -4.85 2.60
N VAL A 285 34.08 -5.95 1.84
CA VAL A 285 35.19 -6.90 1.61
C VAL A 285 35.37 -7.13 0.12
N ARG A 286 36.54 -7.66 -0.26
CA ARG A 286 36.84 -8.00 -1.66
C ARG A 286 35.88 -9.07 -2.16
N CYS A 287 35.27 -8.81 -3.29
CA CYS A 287 34.32 -9.68 -3.98
C CYS A 287 34.81 -10.04 -5.37
N THR A 288 34.38 -11.19 -5.87
CA THR A 288 34.64 -11.66 -7.24
C THR A 288 33.65 -11.04 -8.23
N LYS A 289 33.90 -11.20 -9.53
CA LYS A 289 32.93 -10.80 -10.56
C LYS A 289 31.58 -11.53 -10.38
N ALA A 290 31.62 -12.83 -10.07
CA ALA A 290 30.41 -13.62 -9.81
C ALA A 290 29.59 -13.06 -8.65
N ASP A 291 30.24 -12.63 -7.55
CA ASP A 291 29.55 -11.98 -6.42
C ASP A 291 28.82 -10.69 -6.86
N PHE A 292 29.46 -9.87 -7.71
CA PHE A 292 28.84 -8.66 -8.25
C PHE A 292 27.64 -8.98 -9.18
N ASP A 293 27.76 -10.02 -10.01
CA ASP A 293 26.67 -10.46 -10.87
C ASP A 293 25.48 -10.96 -10.02
N GLU A 294 25.73 -11.70 -8.93
CA GLU A 294 24.70 -12.12 -7.96
C GLU A 294 24.07 -10.91 -7.23
N MET A 295 24.88 -9.93 -6.81
CA MET A 295 24.37 -8.70 -6.20
C MET A 295 23.42 -7.96 -7.14
N LEU A 296 23.79 -7.78 -8.41
CA LEU A 296 22.95 -7.11 -9.40
C LEU A 296 21.67 -7.91 -9.70
N ALA A 297 21.77 -9.25 -9.66
CA ALA A 297 20.64 -10.14 -9.91
C ALA A 297 19.69 -10.32 -8.71
N GLU A 298 19.98 -9.74 -7.49
CA GLU A 298 19.10 -9.91 -6.32
C GLU A 298 17.66 -9.40 -6.62
N PRO A 299 16.69 -10.31 -6.76
CA PRO A 299 15.35 -9.93 -7.17
C PRO A 299 14.51 -9.35 -6.02
N ASN A 300 14.88 -9.65 -4.77
CA ASN A 300 14.15 -9.15 -3.62
C ASN A 300 14.62 -7.74 -3.23
N ILE A 301 14.06 -6.74 -3.88
CA ILE A 301 14.43 -5.34 -3.62
C ILE A 301 14.12 -4.87 -2.18
N SER A 302 13.37 -5.64 -1.38
CA SER A 302 13.20 -5.32 0.05
C SER A 302 14.51 -5.48 0.83
N LYS A 303 15.36 -6.42 0.43
CA LYS A 303 16.69 -6.60 1.02
C LYS A 303 17.64 -5.45 0.69
N THR A 304 17.48 -4.84 -0.49
CA THR A 304 18.37 -3.80 -1.03
C THR A 304 17.83 -2.38 -0.81
N GLY A 305 17.00 -2.17 0.20
CA GLY A 305 16.43 -0.86 0.53
C GLY A 305 15.52 -0.27 -0.54
N LYS A 306 14.88 -1.12 -1.36
CA LYS A 306 14.06 -0.78 -2.53
C LYS A 306 14.88 -0.25 -3.73
N PHE A 307 16.14 -0.59 -3.79
CA PHE A 307 17.01 -0.29 -4.93
C PHE A 307 17.23 -1.54 -5.78
N PRO A 308 16.63 -1.64 -6.99
CA PRO A 308 16.85 -2.77 -7.88
C PRO A 308 18.31 -2.78 -8.36
N GLY A 309 18.84 -3.97 -8.62
CA GLY A 309 20.18 -4.08 -9.23
C GLY A 309 20.21 -3.50 -10.64
N MET A 310 19.12 -3.65 -11.38
CA MET A 310 18.94 -3.08 -12.70
C MET A 310 17.62 -2.30 -12.74
N LEU A 311 17.65 -1.00 -12.95
CA LEU A 311 16.46 -0.15 -13.06
C LEU A 311 16.13 0.08 -14.54
N PRO A 312 15.01 -0.48 -15.06
CA PRO A 312 14.52 -0.18 -16.40
C PRO A 312 13.66 1.08 -16.37
N LEU A 313 13.84 1.99 -17.32
CA LEU A 313 12.98 3.14 -17.51
C LEU A 313 13.01 3.70 -18.94
N PHE A 314 11.97 4.44 -19.31
CA PHE A 314 11.90 5.23 -20.54
C PHE A 314 11.20 6.57 -20.28
N VAL A 315 11.43 7.56 -21.13
CA VAL A 315 10.76 8.87 -21.02
C VAL A 315 9.26 8.74 -21.28
N GLY A 316 8.45 9.19 -20.34
CA GLY A 316 7.00 9.02 -20.28
C GLY A 316 6.54 7.86 -19.41
N MET A 317 7.45 7.11 -18.79
CA MET A 317 7.10 5.99 -17.91
C MET A 317 6.54 6.47 -16.57
N GLU A 318 5.47 5.82 -16.13
CA GLU A 318 4.90 6.03 -14.78
C GLU A 318 5.74 5.30 -13.73
N MET A 319 6.25 6.08 -12.79
CA MET A 319 7.11 5.62 -11.70
C MET A 319 6.55 6.06 -10.34
N ILE A 320 7.10 5.51 -9.28
CA ILE A 320 6.92 6.00 -7.91
C ILE A 320 8.28 6.32 -7.28
N LEU A 321 8.31 7.30 -6.41
CA LEU A 321 9.46 7.54 -5.56
C LEU A 321 9.64 6.35 -4.61
N SER A 322 10.80 5.70 -4.62
CA SER A 322 11.12 4.63 -3.67
C SER A 322 11.63 5.17 -2.33
N ASP A 323 11.90 6.46 -2.25
CA ASP A 323 12.29 7.18 -1.05
C ASP A 323 11.61 8.55 -0.95
N SER A 324 11.67 9.18 0.23
CA SER A 324 11.16 10.54 0.45
C SER A 324 12.22 11.55 -0.02
N VAL A 325 11.87 12.35 -1.02
CA VAL A 325 12.77 13.35 -1.59
C VAL A 325 12.62 14.70 -0.89
N LEU A 326 11.38 15.10 -0.56
CA LEU A 326 11.07 16.34 0.15
C LEU A 326 9.85 16.13 1.08
N PRO A 327 10.03 15.56 2.26
CA PRO A 327 8.94 15.43 3.23
C PRO A 327 8.45 16.80 3.75
N PRO A 328 7.14 16.96 3.99
CA PRO A 328 6.06 15.98 3.80
C PRO A 328 5.47 15.95 2.39
N LYS A 329 5.96 16.76 1.44
CA LYS A 329 5.33 16.97 0.13
C LYS A 329 5.57 15.81 -0.85
N TYR A 330 6.83 15.37 -1.00
CA TYR A 330 7.24 14.30 -1.91
C TYR A 330 7.84 13.15 -1.12
N VAL A 331 6.99 12.22 -0.77
CA VAL A 331 7.33 11.07 0.08
C VAL A 331 7.40 9.79 -0.74
N ARG A 332 7.96 8.76 -0.14
CA ARG A 332 7.95 7.42 -0.71
C ARG A 332 6.55 7.00 -1.16
N GLY A 333 6.43 6.46 -2.38
CA GLY A 333 5.17 6.08 -3.00
C GLY A 333 4.51 7.18 -3.82
N THR A 334 5.04 8.43 -3.82
CA THR A 334 4.51 9.52 -4.65
C THR A 334 4.62 9.14 -6.13
N PRO A 335 3.49 9.14 -6.89
CA PRO A 335 3.50 8.82 -8.31
C PRO A 335 4.08 9.97 -9.13
N CYS A 336 4.88 9.62 -10.11
CA CYS A 336 5.53 10.57 -11.01
C CYS A 336 5.68 9.97 -12.42
N VAL A 337 6.00 10.83 -13.38
CA VAL A 337 6.28 10.43 -14.77
C VAL A 337 7.68 10.89 -15.16
N VAL A 338 8.46 10.01 -15.75
CA VAL A 338 9.80 10.34 -16.24
C VAL A 338 9.70 11.32 -17.39
N THR A 339 10.34 12.49 -17.28
CA THR A 339 10.37 13.52 -18.32
C THR A 339 11.71 13.64 -19.03
N GLY A 340 12.79 13.17 -18.38
CA GLY A 340 14.13 13.23 -18.97
C GLY A 340 15.17 12.48 -18.16
N LEU A 341 16.37 12.40 -18.73
CA LEU A 341 17.53 11.78 -18.12
C LEU A 341 18.76 12.67 -18.39
N GLU A 342 19.50 13.00 -17.35
CA GLU A 342 20.80 13.65 -17.44
C GLU A 342 21.91 12.60 -17.34
N PRO A 343 22.58 12.25 -18.46
CA PRO A 343 23.61 11.23 -18.45
C PRO A 343 24.85 11.68 -17.69
N HIS A 344 25.65 10.72 -17.26
CA HIS A 344 26.97 11.00 -16.72
C HIS A 344 27.86 11.64 -17.82
N PRO A 345 28.76 12.63 -17.49
CA PRO A 345 29.61 13.28 -18.51
C PRO A 345 30.52 12.33 -19.29
N LYS A 346 30.84 11.17 -18.71
CA LYS A 346 31.65 10.11 -19.36
C LYS A 346 30.80 9.08 -20.11
N GLU A 347 29.47 9.20 -20.08
CA GLU A 347 28.59 8.28 -20.82
C GLU A 347 28.81 8.47 -22.32
N PRO A 348 29.00 7.40 -23.09
CA PRO A 348 29.04 7.52 -24.55
C PRO A 348 27.77 8.18 -25.09
N PRO A 349 27.84 8.84 -26.26
CA PRO A 349 26.65 9.44 -26.85
C PRO A 349 25.50 8.42 -26.94
N ILE A 350 24.36 8.78 -26.40
CA ILE A 350 23.17 7.95 -26.46
C ILE A 350 22.65 7.97 -27.89
N PRO A 351 22.48 6.81 -28.57
CA PRO A 351 22.02 6.76 -29.93
C PRO A 351 20.68 7.48 -30.10
N GLY A 352 20.56 8.34 -31.09
CA GLY A 352 19.32 8.94 -31.49
C GLY A 352 18.33 7.91 -32.05
N ARG A 353 17.06 8.26 -32.15
CA ARG A 353 15.95 7.38 -32.62
C ARG A 353 16.23 6.69 -33.97
N THR A 354 17.01 7.34 -34.84
CA THR A 354 17.35 6.87 -36.20
C THR A 354 18.48 5.86 -36.26
N SER A 355 19.33 5.77 -35.25
CA SER A 355 20.47 4.84 -35.20
C SER A 355 20.18 3.60 -34.33
N MET A 356 18.95 3.44 -33.88
CA MET A 356 18.61 2.35 -32.98
C MET A 356 18.66 1.01 -33.70
N LEU A 357 19.63 0.29 -33.29
CA LEU A 357 19.75 -1.15 -33.35
C LEU A 357 18.42 -1.81 -33.02
N THR A 358 18.16 -2.92 -33.65
CA THR A 358 16.98 -3.78 -33.68
C THR A 358 16.23 -4.01 -32.35
N GLU A 359 16.74 -3.54 -31.19
CA GLU A 359 16.12 -3.82 -29.88
C GLU A 359 15.74 -2.60 -29.04
N GLY A 360 16.08 -1.38 -29.43
CA GLY A 360 15.64 -0.17 -28.71
C GLY A 360 16.10 -0.03 -27.24
N CYS A 361 17.08 -0.81 -26.81
CA CYS A 361 17.57 -0.84 -25.43
C CYS A 361 18.97 -0.25 -25.30
N VAL A 362 19.20 0.59 -24.29
CA VAL A 362 20.48 1.19 -23.95
C VAL A 362 20.86 0.81 -22.52
N LEU A 363 21.95 0.06 -22.37
CA LEU A 363 22.57 -0.18 -21.08
C LEU A 363 23.54 0.97 -20.78
N LEU A 364 23.24 1.79 -19.77
CA LEU A 364 24.13 2.86 -19.35
C LEU A 364 25.38 2.29 -18.70
N ARG A 365 26.54 2.84 -19.06
CA ARG A 365 27.84 2.45 -18.49
C ARG A 365 28.09 3.13 -17.15
N TYR A 366 27.54 4.31 -16.97
CA TYR A 366 27.72 5.11 -15.77
C TYR A 366 26.35 5.47 -15.16
N MET A 367 26.32 5.61 -13.84
CA MET A 367 25.15 6.12 -13.15
C MET A 367 24.83 7.53 -13.65
N PRO A 368 23.60 7.81 -14.13
CA PRO A 368 23.21 9.15 -14.57
C PRO A 368 23.30 10.15 -13.41
N LYS A 369 23.51 11.43 -13.73
CA LYS A 369 23.51 12.50 -12.71
C LYS A 369 22.15 12.67 -12.10
N ALA A 370 21.09 12.65 -12.91
CA ALA A 370 19.71 12.77 -12.47
C ALA A 370 18.73 12.13 -13.46
N ILE A 371 17.57 11.74 -12.92
CA ILE A 371 16.35 11.45 -13.68
C ILE A 371 15.36 12.56 -13.38
N TYR A 372 14.86 13.23 -14.40
CA TYR A 372 13.84 14.24 -14.27
C TYR A 372 12.47 13.60 -14.27
N VAL A 373 11.64 13.92 -13.26
CA VAL A 373 10.30 13.39 -13.13
C VAL A 373 9.29 14.50 -12.85
N LYS A 374 8.11 14.41 -13.45
CA LYS A 374 6.97 15.28 -13.14
C LYS A 374 6.05 14.55 -12.15
N VAL A 375 5.78 15.18 -11.00
CA VAL A 375 4.89 14.59 -9.99
C VAL A 375 3.44 14.81 -10.40
N LYS A 376 2.62 13.77 -10.37
CA LYS A 376 1.19 13.86 -10.64
C LYS A 376 0.50 14.68 -9.53
N GLY A 377 -0.23 15.74 -9.93
CA GLY A 377 -0.96 16.61 -8.99
C GLY A 377 -0.10 17.67 -8.26
N GLY A 378 1.18 17.76 -8.57
CA GLY A 378 2.06 18.80 -8.03
C GLY A 378 1.97 20.09 -8.85
N ALA A 379 1.53 21.19 -8.22
CA ALA A 379 1.49 22.51 -8.89
C ALA A 379 2.86 23.23 -8.88
N ASP A 380 3.73 22.89 -7.91
CA ASP A 380 4.98 23.60 -7.69
C ASP A 380 6.18 22.68 -7.89
N GLY A 381 6.98 22.97 -8.87
CA GLY A 381 8.26 22.28 -9.09
C GLY A 381 9.43 23.06 -8.52
N PHE A 382 10.48 22.37 -8.12
CA PHE A 382 11.72 22.96 -7.62
C PHE A 382 12.51 23.75 -8.67
N LEU A 383 12.24 23.48 -9.94
CA LEU A 383 12.97 24.08 -11.07
C LEU A 383 12.18 25.19 -11.77
N ALA A 384 11.01 25.58 -11.27
CA ALA A 384 10.27 26.70 -11.81
C ALA A 384 10.97 28.01 -11.42
N THR A 385 11.83 28.50 -12.29
CA THR A 385 12.06 29.93 -12.42
C THR A 385 10.91 30.51 -13.25
N GLU A 386 10.51 31.76 -13.03
CA GLU A 386 9.40 32.42 -13.75
C GLU A 386 9.48 32.36 -15.29
N ALA A 387 10.63 31.91 -15.84
CA ALA A 387 10.89 31.79 -17.26
C ALA A 387 10.45 30.46 -17.91
N ASP A 388 10.22 29.38 -17.14
CA ASP A 388 9.98 28.02 -17.70
C ASP A 388 8.73 27.38 -17.11
N ALA A 389 7.55 27.82 -17.54
CA ALA A 389 6.26 27.22 -17.16
C ALA A 389 6.17 25.70 -17.45
N ASP A 390 6.90 25.20 -18.46
CA ASP A 390 6.94 23.78 -18.83
C ASP A 390 7.69 22.91 -17.80
N LEU A 391 8.55 23.48 -16.96
CA LEU A 391 9.29 22.79 -15.91
C LEU A 391 8.58 22.78 -14.54
N SER A 392 7.42 23.41 -14.44
CA SER A 392 6.61 23.39 -13.23
C SER A 392 6.27 21.95 -12.82
N GLY A 393 6.58 21.58 -11.58
CA GLY A 393 6.36 20.24 -11.05
C GLY A 393 7.43 19.21 -11.41
N VAL A 394 8.52 19.61 -12.07
CA VAL A 394 9.63 18.70 -12.40
C VAL A 394 10.63 18.65 -11.25
N LEU A 395 10.99 17.43 -10.84
CA LEU A 395 12.01 17.13 -9.82
C LEU A 395 13.21 16.45 -10.47
N ALA A 396 14.42 16.85 -10.06
CA ALA A 396 15.65 16.13 -10.37
C ALA A 396 15.90 15.06 -9.30
N ILE A 397 15.77 13.80 -9.66
CA ILE A 397 16.02 12.66 -8.77
C ILE A 397 17.45 12.21 -8.97
N THR A 398 18.29 12.41 -7.96
CA THR A 398 19.72 12.04 -7.98
C THR A 398 19.96 10.67 -7.36
N PRO A 399 21.08 10.00 -7.72
CA PRO A 399 21.48 8.73 -7.11
C PRO A 399 21.59 8.83 -5.59
N GLN A 400 21.12 7.82 -4.89
CA GLN A 400 21.23 7.69 -3.44
C GLN A 400 21.91 6.39 -3.06
N VAL A 401 22.46 6.33 -1.83
CA VAL A 401 23.14 5.15 -1.29
C VAL A 401 22.28 4.51 -0.21
N ARG A 402 22.15 3.17 -0.28
CA ARG A 402 21.46 2.36 0.73
C ARG A 402 22.32 1.19 1.18
N PRO A 403 22.47 0.96 2.48
CA PRO A 403 23.14 -0.23 2.99
C PRO A 403 22.22 -1.44 2.88
N TRP A 404 22.80 -2.59 2.57
CA TRP A 404 22.13 -3.88 2.58
C TRP A 404 23.12 -5.01 2.91
N LYS A 405 22.59 -6.22 3.13
CA LYS A 405 23.41 -7.40 3.41
C LYS A 405 23.29 -8.39 2.26
N PHE A 406 24.40 -8.67 1.62
CA PHE A 406 24.56 -9.71 0.64
C PHE A 406 25.06 -10.98 1.30
N THR A 407 24.43 -12.13 1.03
CA THR A 407 24.91 -13.42 1.51
C THR A 407 25.54 -14.14 0.33
N ARG A 408 26.86 -14.30 0.36
CA ARG A 408 27.62 -14.96 -0.71
C ARG A 408 27.23 -16.44 -0.78
N ALA A 409 26.96 -16.96 -1.98
CA ALA A 409 26.51 -18.33 -2.17
C ALA A 409 27.61 -19.37 -1.87
N SER A 410 28.88 -19.03 -2.13
CA SER A 410 30.02 -19.98 -2.00
C SER A 410 30.36 -20.36 -0.56
N ASP A 411 30.21 -19.46 0.41
CA ASP A 411 30.64 -19.63 1.80
C ASP A 411 29.60 -19.18 2.83
N SER A 412 28.43 -18.76 2.37
CA SER A 412 27.35 -18.21 3.21
C SER A 412 27.75 -16.96 4.03
N LEU A 413 28.86 -16.28 3.65
CA LEU A 413 29.32 -15.08 4.34
C LEU A 413 28.34 -13.91 4.11
N ALA A 414 27.89 -13.30 5.20
CA ALA A 414 27.08 -12.09 5.15
C ALA A 414 27.97 -10.85 5.02
N ILE A 415 27.89 -10.20 3.86
CA ILE A 415 28.72 -9.05 3.49
C ILE A 415 27.88 -7.78 3.55
N ALA A 416 28.36 -6.76 4.25
CA ALA A 416 27.75 -5.42 4.21
C ALA A 416 28.07 -4.76 2.85
N VAL A 417 27.05 -4.25 2.17
CA VAL A 417 27.17 -3.62 0.85
C VAL A 417 26.45 -2.27 0.87
N ASN A 418 27.05 -1.27 0.28
CA ASN A 418 26.41 0.01 -0.02
C ASN A 418 26.03 0.06 -1.49
N ARG A 419 24.72 0.02 -1.78
CA ARG A 419 24.17 0.12 -3.15
C ARG A 419 23.83 1.55 -3.48
N THR A 420 24.36 2.04 -4.60
CA THR A 420 23.96 3.33 -5.20
C THR A 420 22.98 3.06 -6.34
N GLN A 421 21.82 3.71 -6.31
CA GLN A 421 20.81 3.65 -7.38
C GLN A 421 19.94 4.90 -7.37
N ILE A 422 19.20 5.14 -8.45
CA ILE A 422 18.14 6.15 -8.52
C ILE A 422 16.94 5.67 -7.71
N PRO A 423 16.40 6.47 -6.75
CA PRO A 423 15.29 6.08 -5.90
C PRO A 423 13.93 6.13 -6.61
N LEU A 424 13.80 5.38 -7.69
CA LEU A 424 12.59 5.22 -8.50
C LEU A 424 12.23 3.75 -8.66
N LEU A 425 10.94 3.46 -8.76
CA LEU A 425 10.42 2.13 -9.10
C LEU A 425 9.24 2.26 -10.07
N PRO A 426 9.02 1.30 -10.97
CA PRO A 426 7.80 1.23 -11.76
C PRO A 426 6.56 1.25 -10.88
N GLN A 427 5.55 2.03 -11.27
CA GLN A 427 4.35 2.23 -10.46
C GLN A 427 3.43 1.01 -10.45
N LYS A 428 3.37 0.29 -11.55
CA LYS A 428 2.35 -0.73 -11.81
C LYS A 428 2.75 -2.14 -11.37
N GLN A 429 4.05 -2.43 -11.28
CA GLN A 429 4.55 -3.74 -10.85
C GLN A 429 4.88 -3.70 -9.35
N CYS A 430 4.14 -4.45 -8.54
CA CYS A 430 4.31 -4.44 -7.09
C CYS A 430 3.91 -5.77 -6.44
N THR A 431 4.28 -5.95 -5.19
CA THR A 431 3.79 -7.09 -4.40
C THR A 431 2.32 -6.91 -4.04
N LEU A 432 1.66 -7.99 -3.59
CA LEU A 432 0.27 -7.93 -3.13
C LEU A 432 0.06 -6.92 -2.00
N HIS A 433 1.03 -6.75 -1.09
CA HIS A 433 0.97 -5.67 -0.09
C HIS A 433 1.04 -4.27 -0.73
N GLY A 434 1.76 -4.14 -1.84
CA GLY A 434 1.86 -2.87 -2.58
C GLY A 434 0.60 -2.49 -3.35
N VAL A 435 -0.28 -3.46 -3.65
CA VAL A 435 -1.56 -3.24 -4.34
C VAL A 435 -2.75 -3.27 -3.38
N SER A 436 -2.54 -3.68 -2.12
CA SER A 436 -3.58 -3.63 -1.09
C SER A 436 -4.14 -2.21 -0.96
N GLY A 437 -5.45 -2.07 -0.80
CA GLY A 437 -6.16 -0.78 -0.77
C GLY A 437 -6.33 -0.08 -2.12
N LYS A 438 -5.65 -0.52 -3.20
CA LYS A 438 -5.80 0.09 -4.54
C LYS A 438 -6.96 -0.52 -5.32
N THR A 439 -7.57 0.30 -6.17
CA THR A 439 -8.36 -0.20 -7.30
C THR A 439 -7.43 -0.33 -8.50
N ALA A 440 -7.37 -1.49 -9.11
CA ALA A 440 -6.56 -1.69 -10.30
C ALA A 440 -7.34 -1.23 -11.54
N ASP A 441 -7.11 0.02 -11.92
CA ASP A 441 -7.69 0.63 -13.11
C ASP A 441 -6.55 0.98 -14.08
N PRO A 442 -6.63 0.62 -15.37
CA PRO A 442 -7.76 0.01 -16.08
C PRO A 442 -7.88 -1.52 -15.89
N GLY A 443 -6.94 -2.20 -15.27
CA GLY A 443 -7.00 -3.64 -15.04
C GLY A 443 -5.86 -4.19 -14.20
N PHE A 444 -5.88 -5.51 -13.99
CA PHE A 444 -5.02 -6.22 -13.08
C PHE A 444 -4.50 -7.53 -13.69
N ILE A 445 -3.21 -7.78 -13.55
CA ILE A 445 -2.56 -9.04 -13.90
C ILE A 445 -2.13 -9.71 -12.59
N ALA A 446 -2.71 -10.87 -12.30
CA ALA A 446 -2.45 -11.63 -11.10
C ALA A 446 -1.49 -12.80 -11.37
N HIS A 447 -0.54 -13.03 -10.46
CA HIS A 447 0.27 -14.24 -10.43
C HIS A 447 -0.18 -15.12 -9.26
N TRP A 448 -0.62 -16.33 -9.54
CA TRP A 448 -1.12 -17.28 -8.53
C TRP A 448 -0.05 -18.23 -7.98
N ALA A 449 1.22 -18.00 -8.32
CA ALA A 449 2.34 -18.72 -7.74
C ALA A 449 2.61 -18.24 -6.31
N PHE A 450 2.30 -19.09 -5.34
CA PHE A 450 2.59 -18.85 -3.94
C PHE A 450 3.72 -19.76 -3.45
N PRO A 451 4.53 -19.33 -2.45
CA PRO A 451 5.53 -20.19 -1.84
C PRO A 451 4.89 -21.49 -1.35
N PRO A 452 5.51 -22.67 -1.59
CA PRO A 452 4.94 -23.97 -1.20
C PRO A 452 4.57 -24.06 0.28
N LYS A 453 5.38 -23.46 1.14
CA LYS A 453 5.20 -23.44 2.60
C LYS A 453 4.31 -22.30 3.12
N LEU A 454 3.68 -21.52 2.23
CA LEU A 454 2.80 -20.43 2.67
C LEU A 454 1.56 -21.05 3.36
N PRO A 455 1.23 -20.65 4.61
CA PRO A 455 0.05 -21.14 5.31
C PRO A 455 -1.24 -20.87 4.55
N LEU A 456 -2.23 -21.76 4.69
CA LEU A 456 -3.53 -21.63 4.02
C LEU A 456 -4.22 -20.28 4.29
N PRO A 457 -4.22 -19.73 5.52
CA PRO A 457 -4.79 -18.40 5.76
C PRO A 457 -4.13 -17.30 4.93
N SER A 458 -2.82 -17.34 4.80
CA SER A 458 -2.08 -16.35 3.98
C SER A 458 -2.36 -16.53 2.49
N LYS A 459 -2.55 -17.78 2.01
CA LYS A 459 -2.97 -18.04 0.62
C LYS A 459 -4.37 -17.51 0.37
N TRP A 460 -5.29 -17.73 1.30
CA TRP A 460 -6.65 -17.22 1.20
C TRP A 460 -6.68 -15.68 1.13
N LEU A 461 -5.98 -15.00 2.06
CA LEU A 461 -5.88 -13.54 2.08
C LEU A 461 -5.26 -13.01 0.77
N ALA A 462 -4.20 -13.63 0.28
CA ALA A 462 -3.55 -13.25 -0.98
C ALA A 462 -4.49 -13.42 -2.18
N THR A 463 -5.25 -14.52 -2.23
CA THR A 463 -6.26 -14.79 -3.27
C THR A 463 -7.38 -13.76 -3.22
N TYR A 464 -7.93 -13.51 -2.03
CA TYR A 464 -8.98 -12.52 -1.82
C TYR A 464 -8.55 -11.11 -2.23
N VAL A 465 -7.35 -10.68 -1.80
CA VAL A 465 -6.80 -9.38 -2.20
C VAL A 465 -6.66 -9.29 -3.72
N SER A 466 -6.12 -10.31 -4.39
CA SER A 466 -5.93 -10.30 -5.84
C SER A 466 -7.26 -10.19 -6.58
N LEU A 467 -8.26 -11.01 -6.24
CA LEU A 467 -9.59 -10.98 -6.88
C LEU A 467 -10.36 -9.70 -6.58
N SER A 468 -10.09 -9.04 -5.47
CA SER A 468 -10.74 -7.77 -5.10
C SER A 468 -10.11 -6.52 -5.72
N ARG A 469 -9.06 -6.64 -6.55
CA ARG A 469 -8.41 -5.47 -7.19
C ARG A 469 -9.12 -5.00 -8.46
N PRO A 470 -9.45 -5.87 -9.45
CA PRO A 470 -10.22 -5.47 -10.62
C PRO A 470 -11.68 -5.17 -10.26
N ARG A 471 -12.38 -4.41 -11.10
CA ARG A 471 -13.83 -4.17 -10.93
C ARG A 471 -14.69 -5.23 -11.60
N ARG A 472 -14.13 -5.93 -12.58
CA ARG A 472 -14.81 -6.96 -13.41
C ARG A 472 -13.80 -7.99 -13.92
N PHE A 473 -14.24 -9.18 -14.25
CA PHE A 473 -13.39 -10.21 -14.83
C PHE A 473 -12.76 -9.80 -16.17
N SER A 474 -13.44 -9.00 -16.99
CA SER A 474 -12.87 -8.48 -18.25
C SER A 474 -11.65 -7.55 -18.05
N SER A 475 -11.39 -7.09 -16.83
CA SER A 475 -10.21 -6.32 -16.43
C SER A 475 -9.24 -7.11 -15.55
N LEU A 476 -9.31 -8.44 -15.58
CA LEU A 476 -8.40 -9.36 -14.91
C LEU A 476 -7.71 -10.27 -15.94
N LEU A 477 -6.39 -10.39 -15.84
CA LEU A 477 -5.60 -11.43 -16.47
C LEU A 477 -4.83 -12.19 -15.40
N SER A 478 -4.51 -13.47 -15.67
CA SER A 478 -3.94 -14.36 -14.68
C SER A 478 -2.81 -15.20 -15.25
N HIS A 479 -1.66 -15.21 -14.58
CA HIS A 479 -0.63 -16.21 -14.77
C HIS A 479 -0.92 -17.43 -13.86
N GLY A 480 -1.41 -18.52 -14.47
CA GLY A 480 -2.02 -19.64 -13.78
C GLY A 480 -3.41 -19.30 -13.25
N LEU A 481 -3.94 -20.15 -12.38
CA LEU A 481 -5.27 -19.98 -11.80
C LEU A 481 -5.23 -20.07 -10.27
N PRO A 482 -6.14 -19.38 -9.56
CA PRO A 482 -6.35 -19.62 -8.15
C PRO A 482 -6.94 -21.01 -7.92
N LYS A 483 -6.72 -21.57 -6.77
CA LYS A 483 -7.32 -22.85 -6.42
C LYS A 483 -8.78 -22.70 -6.06
N ARG A 484 -9.67 -23.49 -6.69
CA ARG A 484 -11.12 -23.45 -6.46
C ARG A 484 -11.47 -23.72 -5.00
N GLU A 485 -10.78 -24.66 -4.34
CA GLU A 485 -10.96 -24.96 -2.93
C GLU A 485 -10.63 -23.78 -1.99
N VAL A 486 -9.73 -22.88 -2.39
CA VAL A 486 -9.41 -21.67 -1.61
C VAL A 486 -10.52 -20.63 -1.73
N ILE A 487 -11.17 -20.56 -2.88
CA ILE A 487 -12.29 -19.65 -3.13
C ILE A 487 -13.54 -20.14 -2.39
N GLU A 488 -13.89 -21.41 -2.55
CA GLU A 488 -15.13 -22.00 -2.03
C GLU A 488 -15.05 -22.36 -0.54
N GLY A 489 -13.84 -22.47 0.03
CA GLY A 489 -13.64 -22.83 1.44
C GLY A 489 -14.00 -21.75 2.47
N GLY A 490 -14.25 -20.53 2.02
CA GLY A 490 -14.56 -19.41 2.91
C GLY A 490 -13.35 -18.90 3.70
N PRO A 491 -13.55 -17.92 4.61
CA PRO A 491 -12.48 -17.36 5.39
C PRO A 491 -11.90 -18.40 6.37
N PRO A 492 -10.58 -18.40 6.61
CA PRO A 492 -9.98 -19.26 7.63
C PRO A 492 -10.60 -19.05 9.00
N GLN A 493 -11.00 -20.14 9.67
CA GLN A 493 -11.73 -20.10 10.94
C GLN A 493 -11.04 -19.25 12.00
N GLN A 494 -9.72 -19.33 12.10
CA GLN A 494 -8.95 -18.51 13.05
C GLN A 494 -9.10 -16.99 12.85
N ILE A 495 -9.34 -16.53 11.62
CA ILE A 495 -9.60 -15.11 11.32
C ILE A 495 -11.03 -14.75 11.75
N LEU A 496 -11.99 -15.64 11.47
CA LEU A 496 -13.38 -15.46 11.90
C LEU A 496 -13.50 -15.41 13.43
N ASP A 497 -12.88 -16.36 14.13
CA ASP A 497 -12.89 -16.43 15.59
C ASP A 497 -12.29 -15.16 16.21
N ALA A 498 -11.12 -14.73 15.72
CA ALA A 498 -10.46 -13.52 16.21
C ALA A 498 -11.25 -12.23 15.88
N PHE A 499 -11.91 -12.20 14.73
CA PHE A 499 -12.78 -11.10 14.35
C PHE A 499 -14.04 -11.03 15.22
N ASP A 500 -14.69 -12.18 15.44
CA ASP A 500 -15.89 -12.28 16.27
C ASP A 500 -15.58 -11.98 17.74
N GLU A 501 -14.46 -12.50 18.27
CA GLU A 501 -13.97 -12.16 19.62
C GLU A 501 -13.82 -10.64 19.81
N LEU A 502 -13.27 -9.96 18.80
CA LEU A 502 -12.97 -8.53 18.91
C LEU A 502 -14.18 -7.63 18.63
N PHE A 503 -15.07 -8.02 17.71
CA PHE A 503 -16.12 -7.13 17.18
C PHE A 503 -17.53 -7.70 17.22
N GLY A 504 -17.74 -9.02 17.35
CA GLY A 504 -19.03 -9.67 17.18
C GLY A 504 -20.11 -9.11 18.09
N THR A 505 -19.86 -9.04 19.40
CA THR A 505 -20.81 -8.45 20.38
C THR A 505 -21.12 -6.99 20.02
N LYS A 506 -20.09 -6.20 19.69
CA LYS A 506 -20.26 -4.76 19.43
C LYS A 506 -21.02 -4.49 18.12
N ILE A 507 -20.84 -5.34 17.11
CA ILE A 507 -21.62 -5.29 15.85
C ILE A 507 -23.11 -5.52 16.15
N ALA A 508 -23.42 -6.53 16.99
CA ALA A 508 -24.80 -6.82 17.37
C ALA A 508 -25.44 -5.65 18.14
N GLU A 509 -24.76 -5.12 19.15
CA GLU A 509 -25.22 -3.93 19.91
C GLU A 509 -25.43 -2.73 18.98
N THR A 510 -24.52 -2.47 18.04
CA THR A 510 -24.65 -1.35 17.10
C THR A 510 -25.85 -1.51 16.18
N LYS A 511 -26.14 -2.73 15.71
CA LYS A 511 -27.35 -2.98 14.90
C LYS A 511 -28.65 -2.64 15.65
N VAL A 512 -28.73 -3.02 16.93
CA VAL A 512 -29.88 -2.67 17.78
C VAL A 512 -29.98 -1.17 18.00
N ALA A 513 -28.86 -0.50 18.34
CA ALA A 513 -28.83 0.96 18.53
C ALA A 513 -29.27 1.71 17.26
N CYS A 514 -28.79 1.29 16.09
CA CYS A 514 -29.20 1.88 14.81
C CYS A 514 -30.68 1.66 14.49
N ALA A 515 -31.25 0.50 14.83
CA ALA A 515 -32.67 0.22 14.65
C ALA A 515 -33.54 1.12 15.54
N ASN A 516 -33.14 1.28 16.80
CA ASN A 516 -33.85 2.15 17.76
C ASN A 516 -33.79 3.63 17.31
N ALA A 517 -32.60 4.14 16.95
CA ALA A 517 -32.43 5.50 16.45
C ALA A 517 -33.27 5.78 15.18
N ARG A 518 -33.42 4.81 14.28
CA ARG A 518 -34.30 4.93 13.12
C ARG A 518 -35.77 5.07 13.49
N SER A 519 -36.23 4.32 14.48
CA SER A 519 -37.59 4.40 14.95
C SER A 519 -37.87 5.74 15.61
N GLU A 520 -36.98 6.24 16.44
CA GLU A 520 -37.10 7.53 17.14
C GLU A 520 -37.07 8.71 16.16
N LEU A 521 -36.18 8.69 15.16
CA LEU A 521 -36.02 9.76 14.16
C LEU A 521 -37.10 9.70 13.06
N LYS A 522 -38.02 8.73 13.06
CA LYS A 522 -39.01 8.48 12.00
C LYS A 522 -38.36 8.47 10.59
N TRP A 523 -37.12 7.95 10.48
CA TRP A 523 -36.37 7.94 9.23
C TRP A 523 -37.14 7.08 8.21
N PRO A 524 -37.42 7.60 7.01
CA PRO A 524 -38.17 6.84 6.01
C PRO A 524 -37.44 5.54 5.68
N ALA A 525 -38.18 4.43 5.63
CA ALA A 525 -37.63 3.16 5.16
C ALA A 525 -37.07 3.36 3.74
N ARG A 526 -35.83 2.95 3.50
CA ARG A 526 -35.27 2.98 2.15
C ARG A 526 -36.20 2.18 1.24
N ARG A 527 -36.80 2.82 0.25
CA ARG A 527 -37.40 2.09 -0.86
C ARG A 527 -36.28 1.25 -1.46
N ARG A 528 -36.45 -0.08 -1.45
CA ARG A 528 -35.60 -0.98 -2.22
C ARG A 528 -35.77 -0.59 -3.68
N ALA A 529 -34.70 -0.01 -4.29
CA ALA A 529 -34.62 0.20 -5.73
C ALA A 529 -34.13 -1.09 -6.37
#